data_3c77b8ccadbcfc46aba1212c66150817
#
_entry.id   3c77b8ccadbcfc46aba1212c66150817
#
_cell.length_a   1.000
_cell.length_b   1.000
_cell.length_c   1.000
_cell.angle_alpha   90.00
_cell.angle_beta   90.00
_cell.angle_gamma   90.00
#
_symmetry.space_group_name_H-M   'P 1'
#
loop_
_entity.id
_entity.type
_entity.pdbx_description
1 polymer ?
#
loop_
_entity_poly.entity_id
_entity_poly.type
_entity_poly.pdbx_seq_one_letter_code
_entity_poly.pdbx_strand_id
1 'polypeptide(L)'
;VISENMTLDNTQAYIATADILVPSSVTLTISEGANLKMMLNTNLIIEGQLIMDGSEQNFVKISSFNDNEDNRWGAICFNNSVDTSSISYTKISGASNGFDPISYYGAISSINSNIIIDHTSIEDVEFPVLVKGGSVIASGCSFSSNYICDFINVKDGNALIENSIFYGSNAVDTDAIDFDNVHNGIIKNNKIYNFIGSNSDGIDIGEESQNILIESNMIFHSGDKGVSIGQNSLVTLRKNLIVGCKIGIAAKDSSNVNVINNTFFKNDTSISAYEKNQGSGGGSVESSNNIISNSTILSVFMDEESSLNINYSLSDTDVLEGVGNIFADPSFINQNIYNFELDNESICIDAGDPYVGLDEDGSISDIGSYYIYSDSDYPFSIPSELVDQLVINEFLASNNTINVDEEGDYDDWVEIYNPTNYDINIAGLYLTDDLEQLNKWSFPDSIVLSNDFLVIWCDDSDIDTGLHTNFKLDSDGEEIALVKSNGATIIDYISFGTQISDQSYGRIPDGEDQWSMISPTPGASNNNLLVGSNTMIPNNYQLFSNYPNPFNAATIINYDVPIGGIVSIDIYDLMGRKINTLISKDKIAGKKTVIWEARGYTSGLYIIKMVGKGFIASQKVLLLK
;
A
#
# COMPACT_ATOMS: atom_id res chain seq x y z
N VAL A 1 26.32 -37.82 7.05
CA VAL A 1 25.12 -38.65 7.31
C VAL A 1 25.03 -38.92 8.80
N ILE A 2 23.89 -38.65 9.42
CA ILE A 2 23.60 -39.01 10.81
C ILE A 2 23.13 -40.46 10.80
N SER A 3 23.74 -41.30 11.66
CA SER A 3 23.48 -42.76 11.67
C SER A 3 22.44 -43.22 12.73
N GLU A 4 22.08 -42.35 13.65
CA GLU A 4 21.13 -42.59 14.75
C GLU A 4 20.52 -41.26 15.21
N ASN A 5 19.44 -41.31 16.00
CA ASN A 5 18.83 -40.10 16.52
C ASN A 5 19.86 -39.23 17.25
N MET A 6 19.89 -37.96 16.94
CA MET A 6 20.89 -37.02 17.42
C MET A 6 20.24 -35.75 17.98
N THR A 7 20.79 -35.23 19.06
CA THR A 7 20.37 -33.93 19.61
C THR A 7 21.53 -32.97 19.62
N LEU A 8 21.32 -31.76 19.08
CA LEU A 8 22.20 -30.61 19.23
C LEU A 8 21.61 -29.71 20.33
N ASP A 9 22.38 -29.42 21.34
CA ASP A 9 21.95 -28.60 22.49
C ASP A 9 22.73 -27.28 22.57
N ASN A 10 22.49 -26.48 23.59
CA ASN A 10 23.15 -25.19 23.82
C ASN A 10 24.47 -25.28 24.56
N THR A 11 25.00 -26.48 24.84
CA THR A 11 26.25 -26.66 25.61
C THR A 11 27.49 -26.31 24.79
N GLN A 12 27.39 -26.28 23.46
CA GLN A 12 28.47 -25.92 22.53
C GLN A 12 27.93 -25.30 21.24
N ALA A 13 28.82 -24.64 20.51
CA ALA A 13 28.52 -24.19 19.15
C ALA A 13 28.79 -25.31 18.14
N TYR A 14 27.93 -25.46 17.17
CA TYR A 14 28.04 -26.45 16.09
C TYR A 14 28.38 -25.78 14.77
N ILE A 15 29.26 -26.42 14.01
CA ILE A 15 29.64 -25.95 12.66
C ILE A 15 29.43 -27.09 11.67
N ALA A 16 28.54 -26.89 10.70
CA ALA A 16 28.38 -27.78 9.56
C ALA A 16 29.39 -27.42 8.48
N THR A 17 30.39 -28.29 8.26
CA THR A 17 31.42 -28.09 7.25
C THR A 17 31.13 -28.82 5.93
N ALA A 18 30.05 -29.58 5.85
CA ALA A 18 29.52 -30.28 4.69
C ALA A 18 28.04 -30.59 4.93
N ASP A 19 27.35 -31.04 3.87
CA ASP A 19 25.94 -31.42 3.96
C ASP A 19 25.67 -32.40 5.10
N ILE A 20 24.60 -32.12 5.85
CA ILE A 20 24.09 -32.98 6.89
C ILE A 20 22.88 -33.74 6.34
N LEU A 21 22.97 -35.06 6.17
CA LEU A 21 21.87 -35.90 5.78
C LEU A 21 21.26 -36.60 7.00
N VAL A 22 19.95 -36.41 7.21
CA VAL A 22 19.10 -37.10 8.18
C VAL A 22 18.28 -38.17 7.44
N PRO A 23 18.66 -39.46 7.52
CA PRO A 23 17.98 -40.53 6.77
C PRO A 23 16.57 -40.81 7.28
N SER A 24 15.73 -41.50 6.50
CA SER A 24 14.30 -41.73 6.73
C SER A 24 13.92 -42.39 8.05
N SER A 25 14.83 -42.97 8.79
CA SER A 25 14.54 -43.60 10.10
C SER A 25 15.16 -42.83 11.28
N VAL A 26 15.69 -41.64 11.03
CA VAL A 26 16.47 -40.86 11.99
C VAL A 26 15.77 -39.54 12.28
N THR A 27 15.79 -39.14 13.55
CA THR A 27 15.37 -37.81 13.99
C THR A 27 16.59 -36.97 14.39
N LEU A 28 16.71 -35.79 13.82
CA LEU A 28 17.61 -34.75 14.29
C LEU A 28 16.80 -33.76 15.15
N THR A 29 17.20 -33.62 16.42
CA THR A 29 16.62 -32.61 17.31
C THR A 29 17.63 -31.48 17.54
N ILE A 30 17.21 -30.23 17.38
CA ILE A 30 17.99 -29.03 17.69
C ILE A 30 17.22 -28.31 18.80
N SER A 31 17.77 -28.38 20.02
CA SER A 31 17.09 -27.91 21.25
C SER A 31 17.26 -26.41 21.47
N GLU A 32 16.49 -25.87 22.38
CA GLU A 32 16.47 -24.44 22.69
C GLU A 32 17.87 -23.86 22.93
N GLY A 33 18.11 -22.68 22.39
CA GLY A 33 19.37 -21.95 22.53
C GLY A 33 20.55 -22.54 21.73
N ALA A 34 20.38 -23.67 21.04
CA ALA A 34 21.41 -24.25 20.19
C ALA A 34 21.75 -23.32 19.01
N ASN A 35 23.01 -23.27 18.64
CA ASN A 35 23.54 -22.43 17.55
C ASN A 35 24.27 -23.32 16.54
N LEU A 36 23.71 -23.43 15.33
CA LEU A 36 24.28 -24.17 14.21
C LEU A 36 24.78 -23.16 13.15
N LYS A 37 26.08 -23.06 13.00
CA LYS A 37 26.72 -22.28 11.93
C LYS A 37 26.95 -23.17 10.70
N MET A 38 26.53 -22.69 9.55
CA MET A 38 26.60 -23.39 8.27
C MET A 38 27.69 -22.78 7.39
N MET A 39 28.57 -23.61 6.82
CA MET A 39 29.56 -23.12 5.85
C MET A 39 28.91 -22.91 4.47
N LEU A 40 29.62 -22.21 3.61
CA LEU A 40 29.20 -21.88 2.23
C LEU A 40 28.64 -23.12 1.53
N ASN A 41 27.43 -22.97 0.94
CA ASN A 41 26.70 -23.99 0.16
C ASN A 41 26.43 -25.32 0.91
N THR A 42 26.55 -25.38 2.24
CA THR A 42 26.19 -26.59 3.00
C THR A 42 24.69 -26.66 3.24
N ASN A 43 24.13 -27.86 3.17
CA ASN A 43 22.70 -28.13 3.28
C ASN A 43 22.38 -29.00 4.48
N LEU A 44 21.15 -28.85 4.99
CA LEU A 44 20.54 -29.77 5.93
C LEU A 44 19.45 -30.57 5.17
N ILE A 45 19.76 -31.82 4.80
CA ILE A 45 18.90 -32.66 3.97
C ILE A 45 18.13 -33.63 4.84
N ILE A 46 16.79 -33.56 4.82
CA ILE A 46 15.90 -34.29 5.71
C ILE A 46 15.09 -35.29 4.89
N GLU A 47 15.39 -36.55 5.01
CA GLU A 47 14.58 -37.69 4.54
C GLU A 47 13.83 -38.36 5.74
N GLY A 48 14.32 -38.15 6.94
CA GLY A 48 13.73 -38.53 8.22
C GLY A 48 12.94 -37.40 8.85
N GLN A 49 13.23 -37.08 10.10
CA GLN A 49 12.52 -36.03 10.84
C GLN A 49 13.50 -34.97 11.38
N LEU A 50 13.09 -33.72 11.29
CA LEU A 50 13.76 -32.58 11.95
C LEU A 50 12.84 -31.99 13.01
N ILE A 51 13.34 -31.82 14.21
CA ILE A 51 12.68 -31.12 15.31
C ILE A 51 13.59 -30.00 15.77
N MET A 52 13.22 -28.74 15.50
CA MET A 52 13.83 -27.58 16.11
C MET A 52 12.88 -27.08 17.19
N ASP A 53 13.33 -27.15 18.44
CA ASP A 53 12.50 -26.91 19.60
C ASP A 53 13.11 -25.79 20.44
N GLY A 54 13.00 -24.56 19.93
CA GLY A 54 13.36 -23.33 20.65
C GLY A 54 12.29 -22.90 21.63
N SER A 55 12.56 -21.83 22.37
CA SER A 55 11.57 -21.17 23.22
C SER A 55 11.62 -19.65 23.01
N GLU A 56 10.61 -18.93 23.46
CA GLU A 56 10.54 -17.46 23.37
C GLU A 56 11.77 -16.78 24.00
N GLN A 57 12.32 -17.35 25.05
CA GLN A 57 13.52 -16.83 25.75
C GLN A 57 14.82 -17.29 25.09
N ASN A 58 14.83 -18.46 24.45
CA ASN A 58 16.04 -19.09 23.90
C ASN A 58 15.80 -19.69 22.51
N PHE A 59 15.85 -18.86 21.49
CA PHE A 59 15.71 -19.30 20.09
C PHE A 59 16.83 -20.26 19.67
N VAL A 60 16.46 -21.26 18.88
CA VAL A 60 17.41 -21.98 18.04
C VAL A 60 17.94 -21.01 16.96
N LYS A 61 19.23 -21.10 16.62
CA LYS A 61 19.81 -20.24 15.57
C LYS A 61 20.48 -21.09 14.50
N ILE A 62 20.15 -20.80 13.24
CA ILE A 62 20.86 -21.32 12.06
C ILE A 62 21.27 -20.13 11.20
N SER A 63 22.56 -20.00 10.94
CA SER A 63 23.07 -18.88 10.15
C SER A 63 24.38 -19.24 9.44
N SER A 64 24.80 -18.39 8.51
CA SER A 64 26.13 -18.50 7.89
C SER A 64 27.25 -18.53 8.93
N PHE A 65 28.30 -19.29 8.64
CA PHE A 65 29.50 -19.30 9.48
C PHE A 65 30.21 -17.94 9.48
N ASN A 66 30.25 -17.27 8.33
CA ASN A 66 30.74 -15.91 8.16
C ASN A 66 29.59 -15.02 7.74
N ASP A 67 29.42 -13.89 8.39
CA ASP A 67 28.33 -12.94 8.15
C ASP A 67 28.62 -12.01 6.93
N ASN A 68 29.10 -12.56 5.80
CA ASN A 68 29.30 -11.85 4.54
C ASN A 68 28.28 -12.33 3.50
N GLU A 69 27.74 -11.43 2.71
CA GLU A 69 26.76 -11.72 1.64
C GLU A 69 27.23 -12.80 0.65
N ASP A 70 28.54 -12.86 0.38
CA ASP A 70 29.16 -13.87 -0.50
C ASP A 70 29.25 -15.28 0.12
N ASN A 71 28.92 -15.47 1.39
CA ASN A 71 29.13 -16.72 2.14
C ASN A 71 27.81 -17.36 2.61
N ARG A 72 26.77 -17.33 1.76
CA ARG A 72 25.49 -17.95 2.08
C ARG A 72 25.62 -19.48 2.17
N TRP A 73 25.02 -20.06 3.17
CA TRP A 73 24.84 -21.50 3.23
C TRP A 73 23.71 -21.94 2.28
N GLY A 74 23.52 -23.23 2.08
CA GLY A 74 22.47 -23.77 1.24
C GLY A 74 21.06 -23.59 1.86
N ALA A 75 20.38 -24.69 2.12
CA ALA A 75 19.01 -24.69 2.62
C ALA A 75 18.74 -25.86 3.57
N ILE A 76 17.59 -25.79 4.25
CA ILE A 76 16.93 -26.93 4.89
C ILE A 76 16.04 -27.59 3.84
N CYS A 77 16.43 -28.78 3.38
CA CYS A 77 15.77 -29.49 2.28
C CYS A 77 15.01 -30.73 2.80
N PHE A 78 13.70 -30.67 2.90
CA PHE A 78 12.85 -31.82 3.20
C PHE A 78 12.58 -32.60 1.92
N ASN A 79 12.96 -33.84 1.88
CA ASN A 79 12.91 -34.70 0.67
C ASN A 79 12.09 -35.95 0.92
N ASN A 80 10.81 -35.95 0.55
CA ASN A 80 9.88 -37.07 0.72
C ASN A 80 9.87 -37.64 2.16
N SER A 81 9.96 -36.77 3.15
CA SER A 81 9.92 -37.12 4.56
C SER A 81 8.53 -37.61 4.95
N VAL A 82 8.44 -38.79 5.57
CA VAL A 82 7.16 -39.40 5.99
C VAL A 82 6.63 -38.75 7.26
N ASP A 83 7.53 -38.46 8.19
CA ASP A 83 7.18 -37.88 9.47
C ASP A 83 7.10 -36.35 9.38
N THR A 84 6.12 -35.76 10.04
CA THR A 84 6.00 -34.30 10.11
C THR A 84 7.18 -33.73 10.89
N SER A 85 7.86 -32.77 10.29
CA SER A 85 8.96 -32.02 10.92
C SER A 85 8.47 -30.69 11.47
N SER A 86 9.12 -30.20 12.53
CA SER A 86 8.79 -28.92 13.16
C SER A 86 9.98 -28.01 13.33
N ILE A 87 9.77 -26.71 13.10
CA ILE A 87 10.73 -25.64 13.30
C ILE A 87 10.03 -24.59 14.17
N SER A 88 10.33 -24.59 15.45
CA SER A 88 9.68 -23.71 16.42
C SER A 88 10.70 -22.79 17.09
N TYR A 89 10.32 -21.52 17.30
CA TYR A 89 11.15 -20.49 17.93
C TYR A 89 12.59 -20.51 17.42
N THR A 90 12.72 -20.40 16.10
CA THR A 90 14.02 -20.51 15.39
C THR A 90 14.32 -19.20 14.66
N LYS A 91 15.58 -18.81 14.58
CA LYS A 91 16.06 -17.71 13.72
C LYS A 91 16.92 -18.30 12.61
N ILE A 92 16.52 -18.05 11.36
CA ILE A 92 17.18 -18.53 10.14
C ILE A 92 17.65 -17.33 9.34
N SER A 93 18.96 -17.27 9.04
CA SER A 93 19.54 -16.19 8.22
C SER A 93 20.71 -16.66 7.37
N GLY A 94 20.99 -15.90 6.30
CA GLY A 94 22.13 -16.14 5.40
C GLY A 94 22.00 -17.40 4.55
N ALA A 95 20.79 -17.94 4.34
CA ALA A 95 20.54 -19.05 3.44
C ALA A 95 20.42 -18.60 1.97
N SER A 96 20.73 -19.51 1.06
CA SER A 96 20.48 -19.35 -0.38
C SER A 96 19.57 -20.49 -0.89
N ASN A 97 20.07 -21.34 -1.77
CA ASN A 97 19.32 -22.44 -2.33
C ASN A 97 20.00 -23.79 -1.98
N GLY A 98 19.19 -24.86 -2.01
CA GLY A 98 19.62 -26.19 -1.60
C GLY A 98 20.50 -26.91 -2.63
N PHE A 99 20.78 -28.17 -2.34
CA PHE A 99 21.69 -29.03 -3.14
C PHE A 99 21.26 -29.23 -4.59
N ASP A 100 20.00 -29.02 -4.91
CA ASP A 100 19.45 -28.91 -6.26
C ASP A 100 18.69 -27.57 -6.36
N PRO A 101 19.29 -26.51 -6.89
CA PRO A 101 18.70 -25.19 -6.93
C PRO A 101 17.41 -25.05 -7.75
N ILE A 102 17.09 -26.03 -8.58
CA ILE A 102 15.84 -26.06 -9.35
C ILE A 102 14.68 -26.54 -8.49
N SER A 103 14.94 -27.52 -7.64
CA SER A 103 13.92 -28.15 -6.78
C SER A 103 13.86 -27.55 -5.37
N TYR A 104 14.98 -27.03 -4.86
CA TYR A 104 15.15 -26.56 -3.49
C TYR A 104 15.73 -25.13 -3.49
N TYR A 105 14.96 -24.14 -3.98
CA TYR A 105 15.42 -22.77 -4.05
C TYR A 105 15.08 -21.90 -2.83
N GLY A 106 14.32 -22.40 -1.87
CA GLY A 106 14.02 -21.71 -0.61
C GLY A 106 14.95 -22.10 0.53
N ALA A 107 15.21 -21.18 1.44
CA ALA A 107 15.93 -21.43 2.71
C ALA A 107 15.34 -22.61 3.51
N ILE A 108 14.03 -22.74 3.47
CA ILE A 108 13.28 -23.94 3.82
C ILE A 108 12.59 -24.42 2.54
N SER A 109 12.99 -25.56 2.03
CA SER A 109 12.40 -26.21 0.85
C SER A 109 11.82 -27.55 1.22
N SER A 110 10.54 -27.77 0.97
CA SER A 110 9.81 -29.00 1.31
C SER A 110 9.24 -29.64 0.06
N ILE A 111 9.69 -30.83 -0.28
CA ILE A 111 9.19 -31.63 -1.40
C ILE A 111 8.46 -32.84 -0.85
N ASN A 112 7.15 -32.99 -1.15
CA ASN A 112 6.29 -34.09 -0.70
C ASN A 112 6.43 -34.40 0.80
N SER A 113 6.59 -33.37 1.63
CA SER A 113 6.83 -33.51 3.06
C SER A 113 5.87 -32.60 3.83
N ASN A 114 5.62 -32.89 5.10
CA ASN A 114 4.78 -32.09 5.97
C ASN A 114 5.65 -31.34 6.97
N ILE A 115 5.50 -30.02 7.01
CA ILE A 115 6.28 -29.16 7.89
C ILE A 115 5.40 -28.21 8.70
N ILE A 116 5.82 -27.96 9.95
CA ILE A 116 5.25 -26.95 10.83
C ILE A 116 6.35 -25.94 11.12
N ILE A 117 6.07 -24.66 10.87
CA ILE A 117 6.95 -23.54 11.19
C ILE A 117 6.19 -22.66 12.18
N ASP A 118 6.71 -22.54 13.39
CA ASP A 118 6.02 -21.88 14.48
C ASP A 118 6.93 -20.85 15.15
N HIS A 119 6.45 -19.62 15.37
CA HIS A 119 7.18 -18.51 16.01
C HIS A 119 8.63 -18.37 15.52
N THR A 120 8.85 -18.49 14.23
CA THR A 120 10.17 -18.53 13.58
C THR A 120 10.42 -17.27 12.75
N SER A 121 11.62 -16.69 12.91
CA SER A 121 12.08 -15.55 12.08
C SER A 121 12.95 -16.07 10.94
N ILE A 122 12.63 -15.67 9.72
CA ILE A 122 13.42 -15.96 8.49
C ILE A 122 13.76 -14.62 7.84
N GLU A 123 15.04 -14.27 7.89
CA GLU A 123 15.53 -12.97 7.46
C GLU A 123 16.85 -13.09 6.70
N ASP A 124 17.16 -12.12 5.83
CA ASP A 124 18.39 -12.13 5.02
C ASP A 124 18.62 -13.45 4.28
N VAL A 125 17.60 -13.92 3.57
CA VAL A 125 17.65 -15.14 2.74
C VAL A 125 17.22 -14.81 1.31
N GLU A 126 17.72 -15.58 0.32
CA GLU A 126 17.37 -15.34 -1.07
C GLU A 126 15.92 -15.68 -1.41
N PHE A 127 15.36 -16.70 -0.77
CA PHE A 127 13.97 -17.11 -0.86
C PHE A 127 13.58 -17.78 0.46
N PRO A 128 12.59 -17.30 1.19
CA PRO A 128 12.30 -17.86 2.53
C PRO A 128 11.78 -19.29 2.52
N VAL A 129 10.59 -19.57 1.95
CA VAL A 129 9.93 -20.89 2.08
C VAL A 129 9.34 -21.35 0.75
N LEU A 130 9.76 -22.53 0.30
CA LEU A 130 9.16 -23.25 -0.81
C LEU A 130 8.55 -24.56 -0.34
N VAL A 131 7.29 -24.83 -0.71
CA VAL A 131 6.63 -26.11 -0.48
C VAL A 131 6.07 -26.62 -1.80
N LYS A 132 6.44 -27.85 -2.18
CA LYS A 132 5.95 -28.50 -3.38
C LYS A 132 5.42 -29.89 -3.05
N GLY A 133 4.10 -30.02 -3.03
CA GLY A 133 3.42 -31.19 -2.49
C GLY A 133 3.52 -31.27 -0.96
N GLY A 134 2.68 -32.07 -0.33
CA GLY A 134 2.62 -32.18 1.13
C GLY A 134 1.86 -31.02 1.78
N SER A 135 2.31 -30.59 2.96
CA SER A 135 1.63 -29.51 3.68
C SER A 135 2.57 -28.61 4.45
N VAL A 136 2.17 -27.34 4.61
CA VAL A 136 2.81 -26.38 5.52
C VAL A 136 1.80 -25.77 6.46
N ILE A 137 2.20 -25.64 7.73
CA ILE A 137 1.57 -24.78 8.71
C ILE A 137 2.61 -23.77 9.13
N ALA A 138 2.40 -22.49 8.86
CA ALA A 138 3.23 -21.38 9.35
C ALA A 138 2.39 -20.53 10.29
N SER A 139 2.80 -20.42 11.55
CA SER A 139 2.05 -19.70 12.58
C SER A 139 2.98 -18.83 13.43
N GLY A 140 2.60 -17.57 13.67
CA GLY A 140 3.36 -16.66 14.51
C GLY A 140 4.76 -16.31 13.98
N CYS A 141 4.98 -16.45 12.68
CA CYS A 141 6.28 -16.28 12.04
C CYS A 141 6.55 -14.84 11.59
N SER A 142 7.82 -14.51 11.38
CA SER A 142 8.26 -13.25 10.81
C SER A 142 9.15 -13.50 9.59
N PHE A 143 8.81 -12.83 8.47
CA PHE A 143 9.53 -12.99 7.20
C PHE A 143 10.00 -11.64 6.68
N SER A 144 11.26 -11.58 6.22
CA SER A 144 11.79 -10.42 5.48
C SER A 144 12.86 -10.83 4.49
N SER A 145 12.86 -10.21 3.31
CA SER A 145 13.89 -10.39 2.28
C SER A 145 13.95 -9.14 1.38
N ASN A 146 15.15 -8.82 0.91
CA ASN A 146 15.38 -7.77 -0.08
C ASN A 146 15.65 -8.33 -1.49
N TYR A 147 15.48 -9.64 -1.66
CA TYR A 147 15.69 -10.32 -2.94
C TYR A 147 14.36 -10.43 -3.71
N ILE A 148 14.46 -10.65 -5.02
CA ILE A 148 13.33 -10.96 -5.88
C ILE A 148 12.88 -12.39 -5.57
N CYS A 149 11.79 -12.53 -4.82
CA CYS A 149 11.30 -13.84 -4.38
C CYS A 149 9.91 -13.76 -3.77
N ASP A 150 9.16 -14.84 -3.79
CA ASP A 150 8.00 -15.01 -2.92
C ASP A 150 8.45 -15.45 -1.53
N PHE A 151 7.78 -14.94 -0.49
CA PHE A 151 8.23 -15.28 0.87
C PHE A 151 7.74 -16.67 1.29
N ILE A 152 6.51 -17.02 0.96
CA ILE A 152 6.00 -18.40 1.06
C ILE A 152 5.36 -18.76 -0.28
N ASN A 153 5.98 -19.67 -1.01
CA ASN A 153 5.42 -20.23 -2.23
C ASN A 153 5.00 -21.70 -1.99
N VAL A 154 3.73 -22.00 -2.24
CA VAL A 154 3.16 -23.35 -2.07
C VAL A 154 2.59 -23.84 -3.40
N LYS A 155 3.13 -24.97 -3.88
CA LYS A 155 2.71 -25.63 -5.13
C LYS A 155 2.21 -27.03 -4.89
N ASP A 156 1.04 -27.37 -5.45
CA ASP A 156 0.46 -28.73 -5.38
C ASP A 156 0.31 -29.28 -3.93
N GLY A 157 -0.01 -28.40 -2.95
CA GLY A 157 -0.03 -28.80 -1.54
C GLY A 157 -1.24 -28.28 -0.76
N ASN A 158 -1.15 -28.40 0.57
CA ASN A 158 -2.09 -27.75 1.51
C ASN A 158 -1.34 -26.76 2.37
N ALA A 159 -1.98 -25.65 2.73
CA ALA A 159 -1.34 -24.61 3.51
C ALA A 159 -2.29 -24.01 4.55
N LEU A 160 -1.75 -23.76 5.75
CA LEU A 160 -2.30 -22.87 6.75
C LEU A 160 -1.23 -21.85 7.10
N ILE A 161 -1.45 -20.58 6.73
CA ILE A 161 -0.56 -19.46 7.05
C ILE A 161 -1.32 -18.52 7.96
N GLU A 162 -0.90 -18.40 9.21
CA GLU A 162 -1.66 -17.62 10.18
C GLU A 162 -0.78 -16.84 11.16
N ASN A 163 -1.35 -15.75 11.72
CA ASN A 163 -0.74 -14.96 12.80
C ASN A 163 0.71 -14.53 12.52
N SER A 164 1.08 -14.39 11.24
CA SER A 164 2.46 -14.15 10.80
C SER A 164 2.61 -12.75 10.23
N ILE A 165 3.85 -12.25 10.23
CA ILE A 165 4.17 -10.90 9.75
C ILE A 165 5.13 -11.01 8.56
N PHE A 166 4.82 -10.29 7.48
CA PHE A 166 5.60 -10.24 6.26
C PHE A 166 6.05 -8.80 6.01
N TYR A 167 7.34 -8.57 5.98
CA TYR A 167 7.94 -7.27 5.65
C TYR A 167 8.55 -7.31 4.26
N GLY A 168 7.83 -6.77 3.30
CA GLY A 168 8.28 -6.65 1.91
C GLY A 168 9.35 -5.56 1.73
N SER A 169 9.70 -5.34 0.48
CA SER A 169 10.70 -4.35 0.06
C SER A 169 10.27 -3.72 -1.28
N ASN A 170 11.15 -2.94 -1.89
CA ASN A 170 10.97 -2.42 -3.25
C ASN A 170 11.46 -3.41 -4.35
N ALA A 171 11.75 -4.65 -3.99
CA ALA A 171 12.10 -5.69 -4.97
C ALA A 171 10.90 -5.94 -5.89
N VAL A 172 11.15 -6.04 -7.19
CA VAL A 172 10.12 -6.27 -8.21
C VAL A 172 9.69 -7.74 -8.20
N ASP A 173 8.44 -8.03 -8.59
CA ASP A 173 7.97 -9.41 -8.78
C ASP A 173 8.18 -10.28 -7.52
N THR A 174 7.73 -9.76 -6.38
CA THR A 174 7.93 -10.34 -5.05
C THR A 174 6.61 -10.36 -4.30
N ASP A 175 6.12 -11.54 -3.94
CA ASP A 175 4.87 -11.71 -3.24
C ASP A 175 5.08 -12.19 -1.79
N ALA A 176 4.19 -11.79 -0.88
CA ALA A 176 4.30 -12.31 0.49
C ALA A 176 3.89 -13.78 0.55
N ILE A 177 2.81 -14.14 -0.12
CA ILE A 177 2.27 -15.51 -0.16
C ILE A 177 1.81 -15.80 -1.58
N ASP A 178 2.35 -16.85 -2.18
CA ASP A 178 1.98 -17.34 -3.50
C ASP A 178 1.49 -18.81 -3.44
N PHE A 179 0.26 -19.04 -3.91
CA PHE A 179 -0.38 -20.35 -3.95
C PHE A 179 -0.67 -20.77 -5.39
N ASP A 180 0.00 -21.84 -5.82
CA ASP A 180 -0.19 -22.48 -7.11
C ASP A 180 -0.80 -23.87 -6.95
N ASN A 181 -1.99 -24.11 -7.51
CA ASN A 181 -2.71 -25.38 -7.42
C ASN A 181 -2.89 -25.90 -5.98
N VAL A 182 -3.15 -25.00 -5.05
CA VAL A 182 -3.41 -25.31 -3.64
C VAL A 182 -4.88 -25.64 -3.44
N HIS A 183 -5.16 -26.68 -2.67
CA HIS A 183 -6.52 -27.07 -2.31
C HIS A 183 -6.75 -26.93 -0.80
N ASN A 184 -7.85 -26.25 -0.42
CA ASN A 184 -8.21 -25.98 0.97
C ASN A 184 -7.13 -25.17 1.74
N GLY A 185 -6.53 -24.17 1.07
CA GLY A 185 -5.58 -23.24 1.68
C GLY A 185 -6.28 -22.22 2.58
N ILE A 186 -5.65 -21.89 3.70
CA ILE A 186 -6.12 -20.85 4.64
C ILE A 186 -5.01 -19.84 4.89
N ILE A 187 -5.31 -18.58 4.67
CA ILE A 187 -4.44 -17.44 4.97
C ILE A 187 -5.22 -16.52 5.91
N LYS A 188 -4.85 -16.47 7.20
CA LYS A 188 -5.64 -15.69 8.16
C LYS A 188 -4.83 -15.00 9.23
N ASN A 189 -5.33 -13.85 9.71
CA ASN A 189 -4.75 -13.06 10.78
C ASN A 189 -3.27 -12.68 10.53
N ASN A 190 -2.87 -12.55 9.25
CA ASN A 190 -1.51 -12.14 8.92
C ASN A 190 -1.42 -10.63 8.73
N LYS A 191 -0.23 -10.10 8.92
CA LYS A 191 0.13 -8.71 8.64
C LYS A 191 1.14 -8.69 7.50
N ILE A 192 0.78 -8.08 6.38
CA ILE A 192 1.56 -8.04 5.14
C ILE A 192 1.84 -6.57 4.82
N TYR A 193 3.12 -6.18 4.74
CA TYR A 193 3.52 -4.79 4.63
C TYR A 193 4.54 -4.56 3.53
N ASN A 194 4.33 -3.50 2.74
CA ASN A 194 5.34 -2.86 1.90
C ASN A 194 5.96 -3.75 0.80
N PHE A 195 5.15 -4.54 0.13
CA PHE A 195 5.53 -5.21 -1.11
C PHE A 195 5.41 -4.23 -2.28
N ILE A 196 6.19 -3.14 -2.24
CA ILE A 196 6.01 -1.95 -3.08
C ILE A 196 6.69 -2.02 -4.45
N GLY A 197 7.45 -3.07 -4.72
CA GLY A 197 8.03 -3.29 -6.04
C GLY A 197 6.97 -3.43 -7.13
N SER A 198 7.31 -3.09 -8.36
CA SER A 198 6.39 -3.30 -9.49
C SER A 198 6.09 -4.79 -9.66
N ASN A 199 4.83 -5.13 -9.93
CA ASN A 199 4.33 -6.51 -10.07
C ASN A 199 4.47 -7.35 -8.78
N SER A 200 4.46 -6.68 -7.61
CA SER A 200 4.53 -7.35 -6.31
C SER A 200 3.16 -7.32 -5.65
N ASP A 201 2.68 -8.49 -5.26
CA ASP A 201 1.38 -8.68 -4.67
C ASP A 201 1.50 -9.00 -3.16
N GLY A 202 0.51 -8.64 -2.37
CA GLY A 202 0.44 -9.11 -0.98
C GLY A 202 0.18 -10.62 -0.92
N ILE A 203 -0.78 -11.09 -1.70
CA ILE A 203 -1.13 -12.51 -1.84
C ILE A 203 -1.43 -12.79 -3.31
N ASP A 204 -0.77 -13.76 -3.94
CA ASP A 204 -1.12 -14.29 -5.27
C ASP A 204 -1.69 -15.70 -5.18
N ILE A 205 -2.83 -15.93 -5.84
CA ILE A 205 -3.52 -17.22 -5.90
C ILE A 205 -3.72 -17.58 -7.36
N GLY A 206 -3.08 -18.65 -7.80
CA GLY A 206 -3.08 -19.07 -9.20
C GLY A 206 -3.23 -20.57 -9.41
N GLU A 207 -3.08 -20.97 -10.67
CA GLU A 207 -2.97 -22.34 -11.15
C GLU A 207 -4.10 -23.28 -10.65
N GLU A 208 -5.38 -22.88 -10.80
CA GLU A 208 -6.56 -23.68 -10.42
C GLU A 208 -6.68 -23.94 -8.89
N SER A 209 -6.17 -23.08 -8.05
CA SER A 209 -6.32 -23.19 -6.59
C SER A 209 -7.79 -23.16 -6.16
N GLN A 210 -8.20 -24.08 -5.27
CA GLN A 210 -9.60 -24.30 -4.91
C GLN A 210 -9.86 -24.27 -3.42
N ASN A 211 -11.01 -23.71 -3.03
CA ASN A 211 -11.43 -23.56 -1.63
C ASN A 211 -10.39 -22.80 -0.79
N ILE A 212 -9.90 -21.70 -1.32
CA ILE A 212 -8.96 -20.84 -0.59
C ILE A 212 -9.76 -19.85 0.26
N LEU A 213 -9.41 -19.76 1.53
CA LEU A 213 -9.95 -18.80 2.47
C LEU A 213 -8.87 -17.78 2.86
N ILE A 214 -9.15 -16.50 2.60
CA ILE A 214 -8.31 -15.37 3.01
C ILE A 214 -9.13 -14.55 4.00
N GLU A 215 -8.77 -14.58 5.30
CA GLU A 215 -9.62 -14.05 6.36
C GLU A 215 -8.83 -13.24 7.37
N SER A 216 -9.37 -12.06 7.73
CA SER A 216 -8.84 -11.22 8.82
C SER A 216 -7.35 -10.87 8.65
N ASN A 217 -6.88 -10.72 7.41
CA ASN A 217 -5.52 -10.25 7.16
C ASN A 217 -5.50 -8.73 7.03
N MET A 218 -4.36 -8.15 7.35
CA MET A 218 -4.03 -6.75 7.15
C MET A 218 -2.99 -6.67 6.03
N ILE A 219 -3.31 -6.02 4.92
CA ILE A 219 -2.44 -5.90 3.74
C ILE A 219 -2.24 -4.42 3.45
N PHE A 220 -1.00 -3.97 3.52
CA PHE A 220 -0.63 -2.57 3.34
C PHE A 220 0.40 -2.41 2.24
N HIS A 221 0.12 -1.51 1.29
CA HIS A 221 1.06 -1.01 0.29
C HIS A 221 1.68 -2.11 -0.59
N SER A 222 0.87 -2.73 -1.44
CA SER A 222 1.37 -3.57 -2.52
C SER A 222 1.51 -2.76 -3.81
N GLY A 223 2.66 -2.87 -4.46
CA GLY A 223 3.00 -2.13 -5.68
C GLY A 223 2.20 -2.57 -6.91
N ASP A 224 1.53 -3.72 -6.84
CA ASP A 224 0.55 -4.14 -7.82
C ASP A 224 -0.79 -4.47 -7.12
N LYS A 225 -0.98 -5.64 -6.53
CA LYS A 225 -2.26 -5.99 -5.91
C LYS A 225 -2.13 -6.37 -4.44
N GLY A 226 -3.12 -5.99 -3.64
CA GLY A 226 -3.25 -6.52 -2.28
C GLY A 226 -3.50 -8.02 -2.33
N VAL A 227 -4.50 -8.44 -3.15
CA VAL A 227 -4.78 -9.86 -3.43
C VAL A 227 -5.03 -10.05 -4.92
N SER A 228 -4.26 -10.91 -5.52
CA SER A 228 -4.30 -11.31 -6.93
C SER A 228 -4.89 -12.71 -7.04
N ILE A 229 -5.96 -12.91 -7.83
CA ILE A 229 -6.60 -14.20 -8.02
C ILE A 229 -6.75 -14.47 -9.51
N GLY A 230 -6.15 -15.55 -9.99
CA GLY A 230 -6.13 -15.85 -11.42
C GLY A 230 -6.27 -17.34 -11.75
N GLN A 231 -6.30 -17.63 -13.05
CA GLN A 231 -6.15 -18.96 -13.59
C GLN A 231 -7.17 -19.98 -13.03
N ASN A 232 -8.48 -19.63 -13.13
CA ASN A 232 -9.60 -20.51 -12.73
C ASN A 232 -9.62 -20.88 -11.23
N SER A 233 -9.13 -20.00 -10.37
CA SER A 233 -9.11 -20.22 -8.92
C SER A 233 -10.43 -19.86 -8.25
N LEU A 234 -10.74 -20.53 -7.13
CA LEU A 234 -11.94 -20.29 -6.32
C LEU A 234 -11.54 -19.83 -4.91
N VAL A 235 -11.88 -18.58 -4.58
CA VAL A 235 -11.39 -17.90 -3.37
C VAL A 235 -12.53 -17.20 -2.63
N THR A 236 -12.50 -17.26 -1.31
CA THR A 236 -13.32 -16.43 -0.43
C THR A 236 -12.42 -15.49 0.37
N LEU A 237 -12.67 -14.18 0.23
CA LEU A 237 -12.04 -13.15 1.04
C LEU A 237 -13.06 -12.58 2.01
N ARG A 238 -12.74 -12.59 3.30
CA ARG A 238 -13.62 -11.98 4.28
C ARG A 238 -12.87 -11.33 5.43
N LYS A 239 -13.43 -10.21 5.92
CA LYS A 239 -12.93 -9.50 7.09
C LYS A 239 -11.47 -9.04 6.96
N ASN A 240 -10.97 -8.83 5.72
CA ASN A 240 -9.62 -8.30 5.52
C ASN A 240 -9.64 -6.77 5.49
N LEU A 241 -8.53 -6.18 5.92
CA LEU A 241 -8.22 -4.77 5.77
C LEU A 241 -7.14 -4.61 4.70
N ILE A 242 -7.43 -3.88 3.61
CA ILE A 242 -6.53 -3.73 2.45
C ILE A 242 -6.35 -2.24 2.17
N VAL A 243 -5.12 -1.77 2.34
CA VAL A 243 -4.79 -0.34 2.37
C VAL A 243 -3.66 0.02 1.41
N GLY A 244 -3.85 1.07 0.62
CA GLY A 244 -2.78 1.70 -0.16
C GLY A 244 -2.17 0.83 -1.26
N CYS A 245 -2.90 -0.14 -1.80
CA CYS A 245 -2.46 -0.98 -2.91
C CYS A 245 -2.85 -0.34 -4.25
N LYS A 246 -2.12 -0.63 -5.33
CA LYS A 246 -2.51 -0.22 -6.68
C LYS A 246 -3.85 -0.85 -7.08
N ILE A 247 -4.06 -2.13 -6.80
CA ILE A 247 -5.37 -2.78 -6.86
C ILE A 247 -5.58 -3.52 -5.53
N GLY A 248 -6.69 -3.26 -4.84
CA GLY A 248 -6.99 -3.95 -3.60
C GLY A 248 -7.17 -5.46 -3.83
N ILE A 249 -8.13 -5.84 -4.68
CA ILE A 249 -8.37 -7.23 -5.12
C ILE A 249 -8.52 -7.26 -6.64
N ALA A 250 -7.87 -8.25 -7.29
CA ALA A 250 -8.05 -8.53 -8.70
C ALA A 250 -8.50 -9.98 -8.94
N ALA A 251 -9.70 -10.18 -9.47
CA ALA A 251 -10.17 -11.45 -10.02
C ALA A 251 -9.87 -11.51 -11.52
N LYS A 252 -9.16 -12.52 -11.98
CA LYS A 252 -8.64 -12.61 -13.34
C LYS A 252 -8.88 -14.02 -13.93
N ASP A 253 -8.88 -14.11 -15.27
CA ASP A 253 -8.70 -15.36 -16.01
C ASP A 253 -9.58 -16.51 -15.49
N SER A 254 -10.91 -16.35 -15.59
CA SER A 254 -11.96 -17.32 -15.18
C SER A 254 -12.01 -17.64 -13.68
N SER A 255 -11.39 -16.86 -12.83
CA SER A 255 -11.45 -17.06 -11.38
C SER A 255 -12.78 -16.59 -10.80
N ASN A 256 -13.22 -17.24 -9.71
CA ASN A 256 -14.44 -16.90 -8.98
C ASN A 256 -14.10 -16.48 -7.55
N VAL A 257 -14.56 -15.32 -7.16
CA VAL A 257 -14.18 -14.69 -5.90
C VAL A 257 -15.39 -14.20 -5.13
N ASN A 258 -15.53 -14.64 -3.87
CA ASN A 258 -16.49 -14.08 -2.92
C ASN A 258 -15.78 -13.07 -2.01
N VAL A 259 -16.27 -11.85 -1.96
CA VAL A 259 -15.67 -10.72 -1.22
C VAL A 259 -16.67 -10.21 -0.20
N ILE A 260 -16.46 -10.52 1.09
CA ILE A 260 -17.48 -10.32 2.13
C ILE A 260 -16.89 -9.62 3.34
N ASN A 261 -17.52 -8.54 3.81
CA ASN A 261 -17.10 -7.82 5.03
C ASN A 261 -15.61 -7.41 5.03
N ASN A 262 -15.07 -6.91 3.91
CA ASN A 262 -13.71 -6.35 3.88
C ASN A 262 -13.76 -4.82 3.96
N THR A 263 -12.66 -4.22 4.39
CA THR A 263 -12.45 -2.78 4.34
C THR A 263 -11.30 -2.47 3.39
N PHE A 264 -11.56 -1.67 2.37
CA PHE A 264 -10.62 -1.16 1.40
C PHE A 264 -10.41 0.33 1.65
N PHE A 265 -9.17 0.75 1.80
CA PHE A 265 -8.86 2.16 2.07
C PHE A 265 -7.68 2.65 1.25
N LYS A 266 -7.83 3.81 0.58
CA LYS A 266 -6.77 4.45 -0.24
C LYS A 266 -6.12 3.54 -1.29
N ASN A 267 -6.83 2.55 -1.84
CA ASN A 267 -6.33 1.80 -2.99
C ASN A 267 -6.58 2.61 -4.29
N ASP A 268 -5.73 2.47 -5.32
CA ASP A 268 -6.02 3.13 -6.58
C ASP A 268 -7.33 2.61 -7.18
N THR A 269 -7.48 1.27 -7.26
CA THR A 269 -8.75 0.62 -7.54
C THR A 269 -9.00 -0.47 -6.50
N SER A 270 -10.13 -0.43 -5.80
CA SER A 270 -10.34 -1.34 -4.68
C SER A 270 -10.70 -2.77 -5.10
N ILE A 271 -11.62 -2.94 -6.05
CA ILE A 271 -12.02 -4.27 -6.56
C ILE A 271 -11.99 -4.25 -8.09
N SER A 272 -11.27 -5.20 -8.68
CA SER A 272 -11.15 -5.34 -10.14
C SER A 272 -11.50 -6.75 -10.61
N ALA A 273 -12.22 -6.85 -11.74
CA ALA A 273 -12.47 -8.09 -12.46
C ALA A 273 -12.10 -7.90 -13.94
N TYR A 274 -11.15 -8.71 -14.46
CA TYR A 274 -10.72 -8.55 -15.85
C TYR A 274 -10.06 -9.80 -16.43
N GLU A 275 -10.00 -9.87 -17.77
CA GLU A 275 -9.20 -10.85 -18.49
C GLU A 275 -7.75 -10.37 -18.59
N LYS A 276 -6.81 -11.01 -17.87
CA LYS A 276 -5.38 -10.71 -17.97
C LYS A 276 -4.74 -11.33 -19.20
N ASN A 277 -5.06 -12.59 -19.45
CA ASN A 277 -4.51 -13.38 -20.55
C ASN A 277 -5.59 -13.60 -21.62
N GLN A 278 -5.41 -13.03 -22.80
CA GLN A 278 -6.39 -13.08 -23.89
C GLN A 278 -6.88 -14.50 -24.18
N GLY A 279 -8.17 -14.72 -24.08
CA GLY A 279 -8.83 -16.02 -24.28
C GLY A 279 -8.94 -16.88 -23.03
N SER A 280 -8.51 -16.38 -21.87
CA SER A 280 -8.66 -17.08 -20.58
C SER A 280 -9.99 -16.78 -19.88
N GLY A 281 -10.79 -15.83 -20.40
CA GLY A 281 -12.04 -15.36 -19.79
C GLY A 281 -11.79 -14.37 -18.67
N GLY A 282 -12.81 -13.58 -18.33
CA GLY A 282 -12.74 -12.59 -17.27
C GLY A 282 -12.87 -13.14 -15.87
N GLY A 283 -12.67 -12.32 -14.86
CA GLY A 283 -12.94 -12.66 -13.47
C GLY A 283 -14.42 -12.57 -13.11
N SER A 284 -14.86 -13.33 -12.11
CA SER A 284 -16.21 -13.27 -11.54
C SER A 284 -16.14 -12.93 -10.07
N VAL A 285 -16.79 -11.83 -9.66
CA VAL A 285 -16.79 -11.33 -8.27
C VAL A 285 -18.22 -11.22 -7.74
N GLU A 286 -18.50 -11.89 -6.63
CA GLU A 286 -19.67 -11.67 -5.80
C GLU A 286 -19.23 -10.94 -4.53
N SER A 287 -19.72 -9.72 -4.32
CA SER A 287 -19.26 -8.80 -3.29
C SER A 287 -20.41 -8.31 -2.43
N SER A 288 -20.26 -8.39 -1.09
CA SER A 288 -21.26 -7.90 -0.14
C SER A 288 -20.63 -7.39 1.16
N ASN A 289 -21.30 -6.45 1.79
CA ASN A 289 -20.94 -5.89 3.10
C ASN A 289 -19.51 -5.31 3.15
N ASN A 290 -19.00 -4.73 2.06
CA ASN A 290 -17.65 -4.18 2.04
C ASN A 290 -17.69 -2.65 2.20
N ILE A 291 -16.70 -2.09 2.90
CA ILE A 291 -16.40 -0.65 2.87
C ILE A 291 -15.32 -0.42 1.81
N ILE A 292 -15.57 0.53 0.91
CA ILE A 292 -14.62 1.02 -0.08
C ILE A 292 -14.48 2.52 0.12
N SER A 293 -13.38 2.94 0.74
CA SER A 293 -13.18 4.33 1.14
C SER A 293 -11.91 4.92 0.54
N ASN A 294 -12.00 6.18 0.12
CA ASN A 294 -10.88 6.96 -0.39
C ASN A 294 -10.13 6.29 -1.56
N SER A 295 -10.81 5.55 -2.46
CA SER A 295 -10.15 5.03 -3.68
C SER A 295 -9.63 6.18 -4.54
N THR A 296 -8.36 6.11 -4.97
CA THR A 296 -7.73 7.25 -5.65
C THR A 296 -8.08 7.34 -7.13
N ILE A 297 -8.51 6.24 -7.77
CA ILE A 297 -8.91 6.19 -9.18
C ILE A 297 -10.35 5.70 -9.31
N LEU A 298 -10.69 4.50 -8.84
CA LEU A 298 -12.01 3.88 -8.95
C LEU A 298 -12.30 3.01 -7.72
N SER A 299 -13.55 3.02 -7.27
CA SER A 299 -14.00 2.02 -6.28
C SER A 299 -13.99 0.62 -6.86
N VAL A 300 -14.48 0.45 -8.10
CA VAL A 300 -14.57 -0.85 -8.77
C VAL A 300 -14.27 -0.72 -10.26
N PHE A 301 -13.70 -1.79 -10.84
CA PHE A 301 -13.44 -1.92 -12.26
C PHE A 301 -13.85 -3.30 -12.79
N MET A 302 -14.45 -3.34 -13.97
CA MET A 302 -14.81 -4.58 -14.67
C MET A 302 -14.66 -4.38 -16.18
N ASP A 303 -14.07 -5.35 -16.88
CA ASP A 303 -14.06 -5.40 -18.34
C ASP A 303 -15.29 -6.14 -18.93
N GLU A 304 -15.39 -6.22 -20.27
CA GLU A 304 -16.52 -6.84 -20.96
C GLU A 304 -16.60 -8.36 -20.78
N GLU A 305 -15.50 -9.04 -20.49
CA GLU A 305 -15.41 -10.49 -20.33
C GLU A 305 -15.67 -10.97 -18.90
N SER A 306 -15.87 -10.03 -17.96
CA SER A 306 -15.95 -10.28 -16.52
C SER A 306 -17.34 -10.05 -15.96
N SER A 307 -17.55 -10.47 -14.72
CA SER A 307 -18.76 -10.16 -13.95
C SER A 307 -18.42 -9.67 -12.55
N LEU A 308 -19.11 -8.61 -12.12
CA LEU A 308 -18.97 -8.06 -10.77
C LEU A 308 -20.35 -7.66 -10.26
N ASN A 309 -20.80 -8.34 -9.20
CA ASN A 309 -22.01 -8.03 -8.46
C ASN A 309 -21.62 -7.50 -7.09
N ILE A 310 -22.04 -6.29 -6.77
CA ILE A 310 -21.75 -5.66 -5.48
C ILE A 310 -23.04 -5.20 -4.81
N ASN A 311 -23.28 -5.65 -3.59
CA ASN A 311 -24.50 -5.37 -2.85
C ASN A 311 -24.18 -5.05 -1.39
N TYR A 312 -25.06 -4.33 -0.71
CA TYR A 312 -24.96 -3.99 0.72
C TYR A 312 -23.57 -3.49 1.12
N SER A 313 -22.94 -2.72 0.27
CA SER A 313 -21.59 -2.20 0.45
C SER A 313 -21.61 -0.68 0.50
N LEU A 314 -20.65 -0.07 1.17
CA LEU A 314 -20.51 1.36 1.24
C LEU A 314 -19.32 1.83 0.39
N SER A 315 -19.50 2.93 -0.33
CA SER A 315 -18.39 3.68 -0.91
C SER A 315 -18.59 5.19 -0.68
N ASP A 316 -17.51 5.89 -0.40
CA ASP A 316 -17.44 7.36 -0.32
C ASP A 316 -16.88 8.00 -1.60
N THR A 317 -16.32 7.19 -2.51
CA THR A 317 -15.68 7.66 -3.75
C THR A 317 -16.63 7.64 -4.95
N ASP A 318 -17.30 6.51 -5.18
CA ASP A 318 -18.21 6.29 -6.33
C ASP A 318 -19.56 5.73 -5.87
N VAL A 319 -20.63 6.07 -6.59
CA VAL A 319 -21.94 5.43 -6.40
C VAL A 319 -21.91 4.02 -6.97
N LEU A 320 -22.02 3.01 -6.12
CA LEU A 320 -22.02 1.60 -6.52
C LEU A 320 -23.39 1.18 -7.03
N GLU A 321 -23.45 0.50 -8.19
CA GLU A 321 -24.66 -0.15 -8.68
C GLU A 321 -24.93 -1.44 -7.89
N GLY A 322 -26.17 -1.73 -7.52
CA GLY A 322 -26.58 -2.93 -6.79
C GLY A 322 -27.61 -2.66 -5.69
N VAL A 323 -27.98 -3.71 -4.97
CA VAL A 323 -29.01 -3.64 -3.93
C VAL A 323 -28.38 -3.27 -2.59
N GLY A 324 -28.97 -2.30 -1.89
CA GLY A 324 -28.55 -1.95 -0.53
C GLY A 324 -27.21 -1.23 -0.41
N ASN A 325 -26.59 -0.82 -1.51
CA ASN A 325 -25.35 -0.04 -1.49
C ASN A 325 -25.57 1.38 -0.96
N ILE A 326 -24.62 1.89 -0.22
CA ILE A 326 -24.64 3.20 0.44
C ILE A 326 -23.52 4.08 -0.16
N PHE A 327 -23.83 5.33 -0.45
CA PHE A 327 -22.85 6.35 -0.81
C PHE A 327 -22.73 7.36 0.32
N ALA A 328 -21.75 7.20 1.18
CA ALA A 328 -21.51 8.03 2.36
C ALA A 328 -20.11 7.80 2.94
N ASP A 329 -19.69 8.64 3.87
CA ASP A 329 -18.53 8.43 4.72
C ASP A 329 -18.79 7.26 5.68
N PRO A 330 -17.89 6.28 5.82
CA PRO A 330 -18.04 5.17 6.76
C PRO A 330 -17.93 5.57 8.23
N SER A 331 -17.45 6.76 8.54
CA SER A 331 -17.25 7.29 9.89
C SER A 331 -16.35 6.38 10.75
N PHE A 332 -15.11 6.21 10.33
CA PHE A 332 -14.08 5.53 11.13
C PHE A 332 -13.66 6.37 12.33
N ILE A 333 -13.30 5.77 13.45
CA ILE A 333 -12.86 6.48 14.66
C ILE A 333 -11.61 7.35 14.36
N ASN A 334 -10.60 6.80 13.70
CA ASN A 334 -9.45 7.60 13.25
C ASN A 334 -8.66 6.89 12.15
N GLN A 335 -8.99 7.17 10.90
CA GLN A 335 -8.32 6.59 9.72
C GLN A 335 -6.86 7.04 9.56
N ASN A 336 -6.47 8.18 10.16
CA ASN A 336 -5.10 8.70 10.04
C ASN A 336 -4.07 7.90 10.87
N ILE A 337 -4.56 7.10 11.81
CA ILE A 337 -3.73 6.14 12.57
C ILE A 337 -4.15 4.70 12.29
N TYR A 338 -4.78 4.46 11.15
CA TYR A 338 -5.31 3.14 10.77
C TYR A 338 -6.29 2.51 11.76
N ASN A 339 -6.94 3.34 12.60
CA ASN A 339 -8.08 2.89 13.39
C ASN A 339 -9.34 2.92 12.55
N PHE A 340 -9.65 1.78 11.93
CA PHE A 340 -10.83 1.57 11.08
C PHE A 340 -12.01 0.99 11.86
N GLU A 341 -12.01 1.07 13.18
CA GLU A 341 -13.22 0.83 13.95
C GLU A 341 -14.29 1.87 13.57
N LEU A 342 -15.54 1.42 13.49
CA LEU A 342 -16.65 2.31 13.18
C LEU A 342 -17.01 3.16 14.40
N ASP A 343 -17.22 4.45 14.19
CA ASP A 343 -17.86 5.29 15.22
C ASP A 343 -19.27 4.78 15.54
N ASN A 344 -19.72 4.95 16.77
CA ASN A 344 -21.03 4.46 17.24
C ASN A 344 -22.23 5.02 16.44
N GLU A 345 -22.07 6.11 15.70
CA GLU A 345 -23.09 6.71 14.84
C GLU A 345 -22.89 6.36 13.35
N SER A 346 -21.96 5.47 13.04
CA SER A 346 -21.68 5.05 11.65
C SER A 346 -22.90 4.42 10.97
N ILE A 347 -23.14 4.84 9.74
CA ILE A 347 -24.21 4.29 8.88
C ILE A 347 -23.94 2.85 8.46
N CYS A 348 -22.74 2.33 8.68
CA CYS A 348 -22.34 0.95 8.39
C CYS A 348 -22.86 -0.06 9.42
N ILE A 349 -23.20 0.39 10.63
CA ILE A 349 -23.69 -0.47 11.71
C ILE A 349 -25.08 -1.01 11.35
N ASP A 350 -25.30 -2.32 11.50
CA ASP A 350 -26.55 -3.04 11.21
C ASP A 350 -27.06 -2.86 9.75
N ALA A 351 -26.20 -2.45 8.82
CA ALA A 351 -26.58 -2.07 7.46
C ALA A 351 -26.22 -3.11 6.38
N GLY A 352 -25.64 -4.23 6.76
CA GLY A 352 -25.23 -5.28 5.83
C GLY A 352 -26.39 -6.12 5.27
N ASP A 353 -26.04 -7.10 4.46
CA ASP A 353 -27.01 -8.02 3.84
C ASP A 353 -27.69 -8.88 4.92
N PRO A 354 -29.01 -8.77 5.10
CA PRO A 354 -29.73 -9.51 6.12
C PRO A 354 -29.76 -11.03 5.90
N TYR A 355 -29.28 -11.51 4.76
CA TYR A 355 -29.22 -12.93 4.41
C TYR A 355 -27.82 -13.56 4.59
N VAL A 356 -26.76 -12.76 4.80
CA VAL A 356 -25.38 -13.24 4.95
C VAL A 356 -25.09 -13.75 6.37
N GLY A 357 -25.79 -13.27 7.36
CA GLY A 357 -25.63 -13.67 8.75
C GLY A 357 -25.96 -12.56 9.74
N LEU A 358 -25.85 -12.90 11.02
CA LEU A 358 -25.99 -11.96 12.11
C LEU A 358 -24.63 -11.80 12.81
N ASP A 359 -24.42 -10.64 13.40
CA ASP A 359 -23.28 -10.40 14.26
C ASP A 359 -23.38 -11.13 15.60
N GLU A 360 -22.30 -11.11 16.38
CA GLU A 360 -22.24 -11.83 17.67
C GLU A 360 -23.28 -11.36 18.67
N ASP A 361 -23.74 -10.12 18.57
CA ASP A 361 -24.80 -9.56 19.41
C ASP A 361 -26.22 -9.92 18.92
N GLY A 362 -26.34 -10.56 17.75
CA GLY A 362 -27.57 -11.01 17.14
C GLY A 362 -28.26 -9.98 16.24
N SER A 363 -27.62 -8.86 15.96
CA SER A 363 -28.07 -7.85 14.99
C SER A 363 -27.73 -8.25 13.54
N ILE A 364 -28.19 -7.46 12.57
CA ILE A 364 -27.77 -7.59 11.17
C ILE A 364 -26.27 -7.27 11.10
N SER A 365 -25.53 -7.99 10.28
CA SER A 365 -24.09 -7.77 10.10
C SER A 365 -23.76 -6.32 9.71
N ASP A 366 -22.73 -5.78 10.29
CA ASP A 366 -22.17 -4.49 9.90
C ASP A 366 -21.54 -4.56 8.50
N ILE A 367 -21.45 -3.42 7.82
CA ILE A 367 -20.67 -3.28 6.60
C ILE A 367 -19.21 -3.05 6.98
N GLY A 368 -18.27 -3.79 6.34
CA GLY A 368 -16.84 -3.67 6.56
C GLY A 368 -16.21 -4.81 7.36
N SER A 369 -14.92 -4.73 7.58
CA SER A 369 -14.18 -5.68 8.39
C SER A 369 -14.34 -5.35 9.87
N TYR A 370 -14.49 -6.38 10.71
CA TYR A 370 -14.45 -6.22 12.18
C TYR A 370 -13.01 -6.06 12.62
N TYR A 371 -12.43 -4.90 12.38
CA TYR A 371 -11.09 -4.60 12.80
C TYR A 371 -11.13 -4.01 14.20
N ILE A 372 -10.48 -4.67 15.16
CA ILE A 372 -10.26 -4.12 16.49
C ILE A 372 -8.86 -3.49 16.50
N TYR A 373 -8.81 -2.18 16.64
CA TYR A 373 -7.56 -1.45 16.73
C TYR A 373 -6.80 -1.83 18.02
N SER A 374 -5.51 -2.05 17.88
CA SER A 374 -4.60 -2.25 19.01
C SER A 374 -3.31 -1.47 18.74
N ASP A 375 -2.85 -0.68 19.72
CA ASP A 375 -1.59 0.06 19.64
C ASP A 375 -0.39 -0.85 19.35
N SER A 376 -0.48 -2.16 19.71
CA SER A 376 0.53 -3.16 19.37
C SER A 376 0.45 -3.66 17.92
N ASP A 377 -0.65 -3.33 17.20
CA ASP A 377 -0.86 -3.71 15.80
C ASP A 377 -0.23 -2.71 14.84
N TYR A 378 0.35 -1.62 15.36
CA TYR A 378 1.17 -0.73 14.55
C TYR A 378 2.28 -1.53 13.88
N PRO A 379 2.29 -1.59 12.55
CA PRO A 379 3.25 -2.41 11.80
C PRO A 379 4.69 -1.96 11.94
N PHE A 380 4.91 -0.83 12.57
CA PHE A 380 6.17 -0.09 12.49
C PHE A 380 6.76 0.16 13.87
N SER A 381 7.52 -0.80 14.40
CA SER A 381 8.75 -0.38 15.05
C SER A 381 9.68 0.10 13.93
N ILE A 382 9.40 1.32 13.44
CA ILE A 382 10.26 1.99 12.45
C ILE A 382 11.65 2.02 13.06
N PRO A 383 12.70 1.58 12.33
CA PRO A 383 14.05 1.89 12.75
C PRO A 383 14.08 3.39 13.07
N SER A 384 14.48 3.75 14.26
CA SER A 384 14.56 5.16 14.74
C SER A 384 15.36 6.07 13.79
N GLU A 385 16.06 5.49 12.83
CA GLU A 385 16.83 6.09 11.75
C GLU A 385 15.96 6.65 10.61
N LEU A 386 14.73 6.10 10.38
CA LEU A 386 13.86 6.59 9.31
C LEU A 386 13.13 7.89 9.68
N VAL A 387 12.90 8.12 10.96
CA VAL A 387 12.35 9.40 11.46
C VAL A 387 13.25 10.58 11.06
N ASP A 388 14.56 10.36 10.95
CA ASP A 388 15.54 11.36 10.51
C ASP A 388 15.43 11.75 9.03
N GLN A 389 14.58 11.06 8.25
CA GLN A 389 14.33 11.36 6.85
C GLN A 389 13.10 12.23 6.61
N LEU A 390 12.28 12.45 7.65
CA LEU A 390 11.16 13.38 7.55
C LEU A 390 11.65 14.80 7.32
N VAL A 391 10.95 15.54 6.47
CA VAL A 391 11.30 16.94 6.19
C VAL A 391 10.08 17.84 6.27
N ILE A 392 10.29 19.08 6.69
CA ILE A 392 9.34 20.18 6.49
C ILE A 392 9.37 20.50 5.00
N ASN A 393 8.27 20.28 4.29
CA ASN A 393 8.21 20.38 2.83
C ASN A 393 7.63 21.71 2.32
N GLU A 394 6.62 22.21 3.00
CA GLU A 394 5.92 23.45 2.65
C GLU A 394 5.35 24.11 3.91
N PHE A 395 5.19 25.42 3.90
CA PHE A 395 4.43 26.12 4.92
C PHE A 395 3.78 27.39 4.36
N LEU A 396 2.72 27.85 5.02
CA LEU A 396 2.00 29.07 4.71
C LEU A 396 1.79 29.87 6.01
N ALA A 397 2.53 30.98 6.18
CA ALA A 397 2.51 31.82 7.38
C ALA A 397 1.63 33.07 7.23
N SER A 398 0.73 33.12 6.29
CA SER A 398 -0.32 34.14 6.13
C SER A 398 -1.41 33.62 5.21
N ASN A 399 -2.34 32.85 5.76
CA ASN A 399 -3.47 32.27 5.03
C ASN A 399 -4.72 33.14 5.19
N ASN A 400 -5.29 33.61 4.08
CA ASN A 400 -6.56 34.35 4.10
C ASN A 400 -7.64 33.73 3.22
N THR A 401 -7.27 32.89 2.23
CA THR A 401 -8.24 32.46 1.21
C THR A 401 -7.94 31.09 0.58
N ILE A 402 -6.88 30.39 0.98
CA ILE A 402 -6.42 29.23 0.20
C ILE A 402 -7.14 27.96 0.60
N ASN A 403 -6.90 27.43 1.76
CA ASN A 403 -7.53 26.23 2.27
C ASN A 403 -7.98 26.49 3.71
N VAL A 404 -8.98 25.77 4.12
CA VAL A 404 -9.57 25.90 5.47
C VAL A 404 -9.32 24.62 6.24
N ASP A 405 -9.28 24.74 7.54
CA ASP A 405 -9.27 23.64 8.48
C ASP A 405 -10.62 22.94 8.58
N GLU A 406 -10.78 22.04 9.54
CA GLU A 406 -12.00 21.25 9.78
C GLU A 406 -13.17 22.11 10.28
N GLU A 407 -12.92 23.26 10.91
CA GLU A 407 -13.90 24.24 11.39
C GLU A 407 -14.29 25.24 10.30
N GLY A 408 -13.53 25.33 9.21
CA GLY A 408 -13.76 26.22 8.08
C GLY A 408 -13.02 27.56 8.19
N ASP A 409 -12.02 27.64 9.05
CA ASP A 409 -11.19 28.83 9.25
C ASP A 409 -9.93 28.81 8.37
N TYR A 410 -9.42 30.01 8.05
CA TYR A 410 -8.21 30.15 7.24
C TYR A 410 -6.98 30.32 8.14
N ASP A 411 -6.41 29.22 8.59
CA ASP A 411 -5.27 29.23 9.48
C ASP A 411 -3.94 28.96 8.75
N ASP A 412 -2.85 29.40 9.35
CA ASP A 412 -1.51 29.12 8.86
C ASP A 412 -1.23 27.61 9.01
N TRP A 413 -0.31 27.07 8.23
CA TRP A 413 -0.03 25.64 8.28
C TRP A 413 1.40 25.29 7.90
N VAL A 414 1.84 24.14 8.38
CA VAL A 414 3.10 23.47 8.04
C VAL A 414 2.79 22.11 7.46
N GLU A 415 3.53 21.70 6.43
CA GLU A 415 3.44 20.38 5.83
C GLU A 415 4.72 19.61 6.05
N ILE A 416 4.59 18.36 6.50
CA ILE A 416 5.68 17.39 6.63
C ILE A 416 5.57 16.39 5.51
N TYR A 417 6.67 16.12 4.82
CA TYR A 417 6.80 15.09 3.79
C TYR A 417 7.62 13.90 4.30
N ASN A 418 7.14 12.72 4.00
CA ASN A 418 7.83 11.47 4.22
C ASN A 418 8.39 10.92 2.88
N PRO A 419 9.68 11.12 2.57
CA PRO A 419 10.28 10.65 1.33
C PRO A 419 10.57 9.15 1.32
N THR A 420 10.26 8.43 2.40
CA THR A 420 10.58 7.00 2.53
C THR A 420 9.45 6.13 1.97
N ASN A 421 9.78 4.88 1.69
CA ASN A 421 8.80 3.88 1.30
C ASN A 421 8.11 3.21 2.52
N TYR A 422 8.17 3.84 3.70
CA TYR A 422 7.58 3.34 4.95
C TYR A 422 6.72 4.42 5.57
N ASP A 423 5.59 4.03 6.13
CA ASP A 423 4.80 4.96 6.95
C ASP A 423 5.55 5.25 8.24
N ILE A 424 5.62 6.52 8.63
CA ILE A 424 6.36 6.95 9.81
C ILE A 424 5.39 7.46 10.88
N ASN A 425 5.35 6.76 12.03
CA ASN A 425 4.65 7.25 13.21
C ASN A 425 5.44 8.41 13.82
N ILE A 426 4.80 9.56 13.96
CA ILE A 426 5.39 10.78 14.50
C ILE A 426 4.88 11.13 15.90
N ALA A 427 4.11 10.24 16.53
CA ALA A 427 3.63 10.43 17.89
C ALA A 427 4.77 10.76 18.85
N GLY A 428 4.59 11.81 19.62
CA GLY A 428 5.60 12.27 20.58
C GLY A 428 6.83 12.97 19.99
N LEU A 429 6.91 13.15 18.67
CA LEU A 429 7.80 14.16 18.08
C LEU A 429 7.29 15.56 18.44
N TYR A 430 8.07 16.58 18.19
CA TYR A 430 7.66 17.96 18.44
C TYR A 430 7.76 18.82 17.18
N LEU A 431 6.85 19.78 17.07
CA LEU A 431 6.94 20.89 16.14
C LEU A 431 7.08 22.18 16.95
N THR A 432 7.92 23.09 16.50
CA THR A 432 8.16 24.37 17.18
C THR A 432 8.43 25.48 16.18
N ASP A 433 8.01 26.68 16.51
CA ASP A 433 8.34 27.98 15.90
C ASP A 433 9.46 28.72 16.68
N ASP A 434 10.04 28.10 17.72
CA ASP A 434 11.02 28.70 18.61
C ASP A 434 12.16 27.70 18.89
N LEU A 435 13.35 27.97 18.33
CA LEU A 435 14.52 27.11 18.52
C LEU A 435 15.10 27.15 19.96
N GLU A 436 14.66 28.10 20.81
CA GLU A 436 14.98 28.08 22.24
C GLU A 436 14.05 27.13 23.04
N GLN A 437 12.90 26.75 22.45
CA GLN A 437 11.91 25.85 23.06
C GLN A 437 11.57 24.67 22.13
N LEU A 438 12.49 23.74 21.96
CA LEU A 438 12.39 22.60 21.01
C LEU A 438 11.23 21.63 21.26
N ASN A 439 10.59 21.63 22.42
CA ASN A 439 9.48 20.77 22.79
C ASN A 439 8.15 21.53 22.96
N LYS A 440 7.89 22.54 22.11
CA LYS A 440 6.77 23.46 22.26
C LYS A 440 5.41 22.77 22.05
N TRP A 441 5.24 22.04 20.97
CA TRP A 441 4.03 21.27 20.68
C TRP A 441 4.38 19.82 20.33
N SER A 442 3.69 18.87 20.95
CA SER A 442 3.93 17.43 20.73
C SER A 442 2.88 16.86 19.80
N PHE A 443 3.31 16.16 18.77
CA PHE A 443 2.38 15.42 17.91
C PHE A 443 1.57 14.41 18.74
N PRO A 444 0.23 14.40 18.61
CA PRO A 444 -0.60 13.30 19.06
C PRO A 444 -0.30 12.04 18.23
N ASP A 445 -1.03 10.96 18.48
CA ASP A 445 -0.92 9.75 17.65
C ASP A 445 -1.21 10.10 16.18
N SER A 446 -0.17 10.09 15.36
CA SER A 446 -0.22 10.50 13.95
C SER A 446 0.83 9.77 13.13
N ILE A 447 0.50 9.54 11.85
CA ILE A 447 1.39 8.86 10.89
C ILE A 447 1.54 9.75 9.66
N VAL A 448 2.77 9.86 9.15
CA VAL A 448 3.02 10.37 7.79
C VAL A 448 3.20 9.15 6.87
N LEU A 449 2.27 8.96 5.95
CA LEU A 449 2.28 7.81 5.04
C LEU A 449 3.50 7.83 4.13
N SER A 450 3.88 6.67 3.59
CA SER A 450 5.03 6.55 2.68
C SER A 450 4.84 7.41 1.43
N ASN A 451 5.86 8.21 1.08
CA ASN A 451 5.82 9.14 -0.06
C ASN A 451 4.61 10.12 -0.04
N ASP A 452 4.11 10.47 1.14
CA ASP A 452 2.92 11.29 1.32
C ASP A 452 3.21 12.52 2.22
N PHE A 453 2.23 13.40 2.32
CA PHE A 453 2.31 14.69 2.96
C PHE A 453 1.31 14.77 4.12
N LEU A 454 1.69 15.41 5.21
CA LEU A 454 0.83 15.66 6.36
C LEU A 454 0.79 17.16 6.66
N VAL A 455 -0.41 17.74 6.62
CA VAL A 455 -0.65 19.15 6.94
C VAL A 455 -0.95 19.28 8.42
N ILE A 456 -0.35 20.28 9.06
CA ILE A 456 -0.53 20.65 10.47
C ILE A 456 -0.93 22.12 10.53
N TRP A 457 -2.05 22.44 11.15
CA TRP A 457 -2.55 23.77 11.33
C TRP A 457 -1.85 24.49 12.47
N CYS A 458 -1.47 25.75 12.27
CA CYS A 458 -0.74 26.56 13.22
C CYS A 458 -1.62 27.75 13.64
N ASP A 459 -2.52 27.52 14.58
CA ASP A 459 -3.62 28.43 14.95
C ASP A 459 -3.68 28.81 16.43
N ASP A 460 -2.76 28.29 17.27
CA ASP A 460 -2.73 28.50 18.73
C ASP A 460 -4.02 27.98 19.40
N SER A 461 -4.56 26.82 18.92
CA SER A 461 -5.77 26.20 19.44
C SER A 461 -5.48 24.87 20.13
N ASP A 462 -6.09 24.67 21.30
CA ASP A 462 -6.01 23.42 22.06
C ASP A 462 -7.35 22.63 22.01
N ILE A 463 -8.34 23.12 21.28
CA ILE A 463 -9.73 22.62 21.33
C ILE A 463 -10.28 22.19 19.97
N ASP A 464 -9.60 22.47 18.86
CA ASP A 464 -10.05 22.13 17.53
C ASP A 464 -9.75 20.66 17.20
N THR A 465 -10.52 20.11 16.28
CA THR A 465 -10.32 18.72 15.84
C THR A 465 -9.24 18.64 14.78
N GLY A 466 -8.35 17.63 14.85
CA GLY A 466 -7.27 17.46 13.89
C GLY A 466 -5.86 17.73 14.46
N LEU A 467 -4.95 18.16 13.61
CA LEU A 467 -3.58 18.48 14.00
C LEU A 467 -3.41 20.00 14.08
N HIS A 468 -3.65 20.55 15.26
CA HIS A 468 -3.56 21.97 15.56
C HIS A 468 -2.47 22.23 16.58
N THR A 469 -1.57 23.20 16.29
CA THR A 469 -0.49 23.55 17.20
C THR A 469 -0.92 24.59 18.23
N ASN A 470 -0.21 24.65 19.34
CA ASN A 470 -0.37 25.70 20.36
C ASN A 470 0.43 26.98 20.04
N PHE A 471 0.66 27.28 18.76
CA PHE A 471 1.33 28.47 18.27
C PHE A 471 0.83 28.84 16.85
N LYS A 472 1.06 30.08 16.45
CA LYS A 472 0.85 30.60 15.08
C LYS A 472 2.16 30.93 14.44
N LEU A 473 2.20 30.96 13.11
CA LEU A 473 3.39 31.42 12.38
C LEU A 473 3.42 32.94 12.26
N ASP A 474 4.59 33.56 12.37
CA ASP A 474 4.77 35.01 12.16
C ASP A 474 5.14 35.30 10.69
N SER A 475 4.24 35.97 9.97
CA SER A 475 4.46 36.34 8.57
C SER A 475 5.63 37.33 8.36
N ASP A 476 6.10 37.99 9.38
CA ASP A 476 7.29 38.88 9.31
C ASP A 476 8.61 38.07 9.31
N GLY A 477 8.55 36.78 9.66
CA GLY A 477 9.64 35.80 9.61
C GLY A 477 10.01 35.22 10.96
N GLU A 478 10.26 33.93 10.98
CA GLU A 478 10.65 33.18 12.17
C GLU A 478 11.34 31.85 11.79
N GLU A 479 11.35 30.86 12.69
CA GLU A 479 11.87 29.51 12.46
C GLU A 479 10.74 28.47 12.59
N ILE A 480 10.87 27.33 11.90
CA ILE A 480 10.07 26.14 12.13
C ILE A 480 11.02 24.96 12.25
N ALA A 481 10.86 24.12 13.27
CA ALA A 481 11.66 22.91 13.44
C ALA A 481 10.82 21.69 13.81
N LEU A 482 11.12 20.58 13.15
CA LEU A 482 10.67 19.25 13.50
C LEU A 482 11.70 18.59 14.41
N VAL A 483 11.30 18.09 15.58
CA VAL A 483 12.20 17.67 16.66
C VAL A 483 11.86 16.27 17.12
N LYS A 484 12.88 15.45 17.45
CA LYS A 484 12.70 14.10 17.99
C LYS A 484 11.99 14.10 19.34
N SER A 485 11.43 12.96 19.71
CA SER A 485 10.75 12.72 20.99
C SER A 485 11.61 12.96 22.23
N ASN A 486 12.93 13.06 22.09
CA ASN A 486 13.82 13.46 23.19
C ASN A 486 13.78 14.96 23.50
N GLY A 487 13.05 15.77 22.69
CA GLY A 487 12.91 17.21 22.85
C GLY A 487 14.19 18.02 22.71
N ALA A 488 15.24 17.45 22.09
CA ALA A 488 16.57 18.04 21.99
C ALA A 488 17.26 17.89 20.64
N THR A 489 16.85 16.92 19.82
CA THR A 489 17.46 16.65 18.52
C THR A 489 16.55 17.12 17.39
N ILE A 490 16.99 18.09 16.63
CA ILE A 490 16.29 18.59 15.45
C ILE A 490 16.44 17.56 14.32
N ILE A 491 15.32 17.21 13.67
CA ILE A 491 15.23 16.36 12.49
C ILE A 491 15.42 17.23 11.25
N ASP A 492 14.61 18.27 11.13
CA ASP A 492 14.67 19.24 10.03
C ASP A 492 14.25 20.62 10.54
N TYR A 493 14.72 21.69 9.89
CA TYR A 493 14.31 23.05 10.24
C TYR A 493 14.44 24.01 9.06
N ILE A 494 13.69 25.10 9.14
CA ILE A 494 13.79 26.24 8.24
C ILE A 494 13.71 27.55 9.03
N SER A 495 14.56 28.53 8.69
CA SER A 495 14.39 29.91 9.10
C SER A 495 14.00 30.75 7.88
N PHE A 496 12.97 31.55 7.99
CA PHE A 496 12.39 32.30 6.89
C PHE A 496 12.18 33.78 7.24
N GLY A 497 12.17 34.62 6.22
CA GLY A 497 11.82 36.02 6.35
C GLY A 497 10.38 36.30 5.96
N THR A 498 10.04 37.59 5.79
CA THR A 498 8.67 38.04 5.49
C THR A 498 8.02 37.28 4.37
N GLN A 499 6.81 36.77 4.64
CA GLN A 499 5.97 35.96 3.73
C GLN A 499 4.92 36.84 3.03
N ILE A 500 4.45 36.38 1.89
CA ILE A 500 3.35 37.01 1.13
C ILE A 500 2.07 36.25 1.40
N SER A 501 1.00 36.96 1.73
CA SER A 501 -0.30 36.36 2.00
C SER A 501 -0.77 35.46 0.84
N ASP A 502 -1.29 34.31 1.18
CA ASP A 502 -1.80 33.29 0.25
C ASP A 502 -0.72 32.74 -0.73
N GLN A 503 0.54 32.84 -0.36
CA GLN A 503 1.65 32.19 -1.05
C GLN A 503 2.47 31.39 -0.04
N SER A 504 2.66 30.15 -0.32
CA SER A 504 3.48 29.27 0.52
C SER A 504 4.97 29.33 0.15
N TYR A 505 5.80 28.80 1.03
CA TYR A 505 7.22 28.61 0.80
C TYR A 505 7.51 27.13 0.91
N GLY A 506 7.94 26.51 -0.19
CA GLY A 506 8.04 25.06 -0.30
C GLY A 506 9.32 24.57 -0.97
N ARG A 507 9.68 23.33 -0.70
CA ARG A 507 10.80 22.62 -1.31
C ARG A 507 10.45 22.20 -2.74
N ILE A 508 11.34 22.44 -3.69
CA ILE A 508 11.21 22.01 -5.08
C ILE A 508 12.58 21.49 -5.59
N PRO A 509 12.68 20.20 -5.89
CA PRO A 509 11.71 19.09 -5.68
C PRO A 509 11.35 18.85 -4.21
N ASP A 510 10.23 18.14 -3.96
CA ASP A 510 9.86 17.72 -2.61
C ASP A 510 11.02 17.03 -1.90
N GLY A 511 11.21 17.37 -0.63
CA GLY A 511 12.27 16.81 0.20
C GLY A 511 13.67 17.35 -0.04
N GLU A 512 13.93 18.06 -1.15
CA GLU A 512 15.24 18.61 -1.47
C GLU A 512 15.47 19.96 -0.77
N ASP A 513 16.74 20.34 -0.55
CA ASP A 513 17.09 21.58 0.14
C ASP A 513 17.06 22.82 -0.79
N GLN A 514 16.00 22.93 -1.60
CA GLN A 514 15.78 24.07 -2.50
C GLN A 514 14.40 24.67 -2.27
N TRP A 515 14.35 25.82 -1.62
CA TRP A 515 13.13 26.52 -1.24
C TRP A 515 12.74 27.60 -2.25
N SER A 516 11.44 27.72 -2.51
CA SER A 516 10.87 28.76 -3.38
C SER A 516 9.50 29.19 -2.91
N MET A 517 9.13 30.45 -3.20
CA MET A 517 7.73 30.87 -3.10
C MET A 517 6.92 30.22 -4.19
N ILE A 518 5.80 29.62 -3.82
CA ILE A 518 4.94 28.82 -4.71
C ILE A 518 3.46 29.13 -4.46
N SER A 519 2.61 28.68 -5.38
CA SER A 519 1.18 28.56 -5.09
C SER A 519 1.01 27.40 -4.12
N PRO A 520 0.25 27.56 -3.03
CA PRO A 520 0.09 26.51 -2.02
C PRO A 520 -0.42 25.18 -2.60
N THR A 521 0.17 24.07 -2.11
CA THR A 521 -0.15 22.70 -2.50
C THR A 521 -0.39 21.79 -1.29
N PRO A 522 -1.19 22.20 -0.28
CA PRO A 522 -1.35 21.43 0.94
C PRO A 522 -1.83 20.00 0.66
N GLY A 523 -1.14 19.00 1.22
CA GLY A 523 -1.40 17.58 1.03
C GLY A 523 -1.01 17.05 -0.36
N ALA A 524 -0.17 17.77 -1.11
CA ALA A 524 0.20 17.36 -2.47
C ALA A 524 1.61 17.84 -2.86
N SER A 525 2.25 17.11 -3.77
CA SER A 525 3.61 17.38 -4.26
C SER A 525 3.79 18.77 -4.86
N ASN A 526 4.79 19.50 -4.38
CA ASN A 526 5.29 20.76 -4.95
C ASN A 526 5.89 20.59 -6.36
N ASN A 527 6.31 19.37 -6.72
CA ASN A 527 6.87 19.05 -8.03
C ASN A 527 5.89 19.30 -9.19
N ASN A 528 4.59 19.23 -8.93
CA ASN A 528 3.57 19.57 -9.91
C ASN A 528 3.61 21.05 -10.32
N LEU A 529 4.21 21.92 -9.50
CA LEU A 529 4.44 23.33 -9.81
C LEU A 529 5.64 23.52 -10.75
N LEU A 530 6.65 22.63 -10.73
CA LEU A 530 7.73 22.64 -11.73
C LEU A 530 7.25 22.16 -13.11
N VAL A 531 6.21 21.32 -13.17
CA VAL A 531 5.51 21.00 -14.42
C VAL A 531 4.74 22.22 -14.91
N GLY A 532 4.38 23.18 -14.03
CA GLY A 532 3.79 24.49 -14.35
C GLY A 532 4.81 25.62 -14.56
N SER A 533 6.02 25.55 -13.99
CA SER A 533 7.08 26.58 -14.07
C SER A 533 8.27 26.19 -14.95
N ASN A 534 8.46 24.92 -15.34
CA ASN A 534 9.12 24.64 -16.59
C ASN A 534 8.16 25.09 -17.70
N THR A 535 8.20 26.37 -18.02
CA THR A 535 7.89 26.85 -19.34
C THR A 535 8.87 26.21 -20.33
N MET A 536 8.73 24.93 -20.57
CA MET A 536 8.90 24.50 -21.94
C MET A 536 7.81 25.24 -22.66
N ILE A 537 8.13 26.44 -23.13
CA ILE A 537 7.31 27.15 -24.10
C ILE A 537 7.02 26.09 -25.14
N PRO A 538 5.76 25.67 -25.33
CA PRO A 538 5.46 24.61 -26.29
C PRO A 538 6.03 25.02 -27.63
N ASN A 539 6.68 24.13 -28.34
CA ASN A 539 7.25 24.47 -29.65
C ASN A 539 6.17 24.76 -30.69
N ASN A 540 4.93 24.31 -30.46
CA ASN A 540 3.80 24.49 -31.38
C ASN A 540 2.50 24.78 -30.61
N TYR A 541 1.56 25.47 -31.27
CA TYR A 541 0.17 25.50 -30.79
C TYR A 541 -0.40 24.09 -30.81
N GLN A 542 -1.15 23.72 -29.77
CA GLN A 542 -1.85 22.43 -29.68
C GLN A 542 -3.18 22.60 -28.94
N LEU A 543 -4.22 21.94 -29.41
CA LEU A 543 -5.49 21.78 -28.72
C LEU A 543 -5.62 20.31 -28.34
N PHE A 544 -5.66 20.02 -27.06
CA PHE A 544 -5.78 18.65 -26.55
C PHE A 544 -7.24 18.22 -26.44
N SER A 545 -7.49 16.93 -26.40
CA SER A 545 -8.83 16.39 -26.16
C SER A 545 -9.36 16.93 -24.83
N ASN A 546 -10.62 17.35 -24.85
CA ASN A 546 -11.31 17.81 -23.64
C ASN A 546 -11.70 16.61 -22.78
N TYR A 547 -11.71 16.81 -21.48
CA TYR A 547 -12.11 15.79 -20.52
C TYR A 547 -13.00 16.40 -19.42
N PRO A 548 -14.09 15.69 -19.04
CA PRO A 548 -14.63 14.48 -19.68
C PRO A 548 -15.21 14.76 -21.09
N ASN A 549 -15.29 13.71 -21.93
CA ASN A 549 -15.98 13.72 -23.22
C ASN A 549 -16.45 12.29 -23.58
N PRO A 550 -17.74 11.94 -23.52
CA PRO A 550 -18.88 12.85 -23.25
C PRO A 550 -18.86 13.51 -21.87
N PHE A 551 -19.53 14.66 -21.73
CA PHE A 551 -19.56 15.41 -20.49
C PHE A 551 -20.97 15.85 -20.10
N ASN A 552 -21.18 16.03 -18.79
CA ASN A 552 -22.39 16.61 -18.22
C ASN A 552 -22.02 17.89 -17.48
N ALA A 553 -22.72 18.98 -17.80
CA ALA A 553 -22.54 20.32 -17.26
C ALA A 553 -21.21 21.03 -17.56
N ALA A 554 -20.03 20.42 -17.38
CA ALA A 554 -18.75 21.09 -17.63
C ALA A 554 -17.69 20.14 -18.19
N THR A 555 -16.72 20.70 -18.97
CA THR A 555 -15.55 19.97 -19.48
C THR A 555 -14.31 20.85 -19.49
N ILE A 556 -13.14 20.27 -19.26
CA ILE A 556 -11.85 20.94 -19.24
C ILE A 556 -11.20 20.85 -20.61
N ILE A 557 -10.68 21.96 -21.12
CA ILE A 557 -10.02 22.09 -22.42
C ILE A 557 -8.58 22.56 -22.16
N ASN A 558 -7.60 21.68 -22.39
CA ASN A 558 -6.18 22.00 -22.32
C ASN A 558 -5.65 22.43 -23.68
N TYR A 559 -4.75 23.41 -23.72
CA TYR A 559 -4.15 23.91 -24.96
C TYR A 559 -2.77 24.52 -24.73
N ASP A 560 -1.93 24.45 -25.76
CA ASP A 560 -0.57 24.97 -25.74
C ASP A 560 -0.43 26.25 -26.57
N VAL A 561 0.33 27.22 -26.06
CA VAL A 561 0.64 28.50 -26.71
C VAL A 561 2.16 28.65 -26.79
N PRO A 562 2.79 28.51 -27.98
CA PRO A 562 4.25 28.58 -28.12
C PRO A 562 4.81 30.00 -28.06
N ILE A 563 4.03 30.99 -28.47
CA ILE A 563 4.43 32.40 -28.50
C ILE A 563 3.27 33.22 -27.97
N GLY A 564 3.55 34.19 -27.10
CA GLY A 564 2.54 35.13 -26.60
C GLY A 564 1.81 35.83 -27.74
N GLY A 565 0.49 36.01 -27.61
CA GLY A 565 -0.35 36.67 -28.59
C GLY A 565 -1.83 36.32 -28.46
N ILE A 566 -2.63 36.78 -29.38
CA ILE A 566 -4.08 36.58 -29.35
C ILE A 566 -4.40 35.12 -29.63
N VAL A 567 -5.07 34.47 -28.67
CA VAL A 567 -5.64 33.14 -28.80
C VAL A 567 -7.14 33.22 -28.57
N SER A 568 -7.95 32.59 -29.45
CA SER A 568 -9.37 32.37 -29.21
C SER A 568 -9.71 30.89 -29.11
N ILE A 569 -10.62 30.56 -28.20
CA ILE A 569 -11.28 29.25 -28.11
C ILE A 569 -12.78 29.51 -28.16
N ASP A 570 -13.40 29.08 -29.26
CA ASP A 570 -14.81 29.27 -29.56
C ASP A 570 -15.54 27.92 -29.63
N ILE A 571 -16.79 27.89 -29.21
CA ILE A 571 -17.70 26.75 -29.32
C ILE A 571 -18.69 26.98 -30.46
N TYR A 572 -18.87 25.96 -31.29
CA TYR A 572 -19.80 25.99 -32.43
C TYR A 572 -20.81 24.84 -32.35
N ASP A 573 -22.01 25.08 -32.86
CA ASP A 573 -22.98 24.01 -33.12
C ASP A 573 -22.64 23.27 -34.43
N LEU A 574 -23.38 22.18 -34.71
CA LEU A 574 -23.18 21.40 -35.96
C LEU A 574 -23.52 22.16 -37.25
N MET A 575 -24.24 23.28 -37.14
CA MET A 575 -24.54 24.15 -38.28
C MET A 575 -23.44 25.20 -38.52
N GLY A 576 -22.36 25.15 -37.73
CA GLY A 576 -21.23 26.08 -37.82
C GLY A 576 -21.49 27.44 -37.18
N ARG A 577 -22.56 27.63 -36.43
CA ARG A 577 -22.84 28.87 -35.72
C ARG A 577 -22.04 28.90 -34.42
N LYS A 578 -21.32 29.99 -34.20
CA LYS A 578 -20.63 30.23 -32.92
C LYS A 578 -21.67 30.49 -31.84
N ILE A 579 -21.61 29.67 -30.78
CA ILE A 579 -22.56 29.73 -29.67
C ILE A 579 -21.92 30.24 -28.37
N ASN A 580 -20.58 30.15 -28.25
CA ASN A 580 -19.86 30.69 -27.11
C ASN A 580 -18.42 31.04 -27.52
N THR A 581 -17.80 31.98 -26.77
CA THR A 581 -16.37 32.27 -26.82
C THR A 581 -15.82 32.13 -25.41
N LEU A 582 -15.01 31.09 -25.19
CA LEU A 582 -14.40 30.82 -23.90
C LEU A 582 -13.20 31.72 -23.66
N ILE A 583 -12.41 31.97 -24.70
CA ILE A 583 -11.22 32.81 -24.65
C ILE A 583 -11.17 33.68 -25.93
N SER A 584 -10.84 34.97 -25.74
CA SER A 584 -10.55 35.90 -26.84
C SER A 584 -9.67 37.04 -26.29
N LYS A 585 -8.40 36.76 -26.01
CA LYS A 585 -7.45 37.78 -25.51
C LYS A 585 -6.00 37.31 -25.62
N ASP A 586 -5.09 38.25 -25.39
CA ASP A 586 -3.66 37.93 -25.32
C ASP A 586 -3.38 36.91 -24.21
N LYS A 587 -2.62 35.89 -24.57
CA LYS A 587 -2.12 34.87 -23.67
C LYS A 587 -0.61 34.87 -23.68
N ILE A 588 -0.03 34.72 -22.49
CA ILE A 588 1.40 34.45 -22.31
C ILE A 588 1.67 33.03 -22.84
N ALA A 589 2.84 32.80 -23.44
CA ALA A 589 3.28 31.47 -23.88
C ALA A 589 3.24 30.46 -22.72
N GLY A 590 2.99 29.18 -23.02
CA GLY A 590 2.90 28.10 -22.04
C GLY A 590 1.68 27.20 -22.24
N LYS A 591 1.56 26.17 -21.41
CA LYS A 591 0.38 25.29 -21.31
C LYS A 591 -0.75 26.03 -20.59
N LYS A 592 -1.97 25.87 -21.06
CA LYS A 592 -3.15 26.61 -20.58
C LYS A 592 -4.36 25.71 -20.50
N THR A 593 -5.28 26.10 -19.62
CA THR A 593 -6.55 25.40 -19.40
C THR A 593 -7.71 26.39 -19.45
N VAL A 594 -8.86 25.95 -19.96
CA VAL A 594 -10.12 26.68 -19.87
C VAL A 594 -11.27 25.69 -19.67
N ILE A 595 -12.23 26.06 -18.85
CA ILE A 595 -13.42 25.24 -18.57
C ILE A 595 -14.58 25.77 -19.43
N TRP A 596 -15.30 24.84 -20.10
CA TRP A 596 -16.59 25.15 -20.72
C TRP A 596 -17.72 24.64 -19.83
N GLU A 597 -18.41 25.58 -19.17
CA GLU A 597 -19.66 25.30 -18.46
C GLU A 597 -20.84 25.35 -19.44
N ALA A 598 -21.46 24.21 -19.70
CA ALA A 598 -22.49 24.05 -20.69
C ALA A 598 -23.92 23.95 -20.13
N ARG A 599 -24.17 24.41 -18.91
CA ARG A 599 -25.46 24.28 -18.19
C ARG A 599 -26.64 24.85 -18.98
N GLY A 600 -26.42 25.90 -19.78
CA GLY A 600 -27.45 26.56 -20.60
C GLY A 600 -27.68 25.93 -21.98
N TYR A 601 -26.89 24.93 -22.42
CA TYR A 601 -26.93 24.33 -23.75
C TYR A 601 -27.67 22.99 -23.75
N THR A 602 -28.23 22.58 -24.89
CA THR A 602 -28.94 21.30 -25.06
C THR A 602 -27.95 20.14 -25.24
N SER A 603 -28.34 18.91 -24.83
CA SER A 603 -27.58 17.72 -25.19
C SER A 603 -27.35 17.63 -26.69
N GLY A 604 -26.15 17.29 -27.12
CA GLY A 604 -25.79 17.21 -28.53
C GLY A 604 -24.29 17.34 -28.79
N LEU A 605 -23.91 17.19 -30.05
CA LEU A 605 -22.53 17.32 -30.51
C LEU A 605 -22.20 18.79 -30.76
N TYR A 606 -21.06 19.25 -30.28
CA TYR A 606 -20.52 20.58 -30.49
C TYR A 606 -19.09 20.50 -31.02
N ILE A 607 -18.56 21.63 -31.48
CA ILE A 607 -17.19 21.76 -31.98
C ILE A 607 -16.48 22.83 -31.18
N ILE A 608 -15.38 22.45 -30.53
CA ILE A 608 -14.42 23.37 -29.93
C ILE A 608 -13.42 23.75 -31.00
N LYS A 609 -13.18 25.04 -31.21
CA LYS A 609 -12.21 25.55 -32.18
C LYS A 609 -11.24 26.51 -31.50
N MET A 610 -9.95 26.21 -31.61
CA MET A 610 -8.87 27.10 -31.20
C MET A 610 -8.25 27.79 -32.42
N VAL A 611 -8.00 29.10 -32.30
CA VAL A 611 -7.27 29.89 -33.27
C VAL A 611 -6.14 30.64 -32.56
N GLY A 612 -4.93 30.52 -33.08
CA GLY A 612 -3.75 31.26 -32.68
C GLY A 612 -2.99 31.81 -33.86
N LYS A 613 -1.84 32.43 -33.68
CA LYS A 613 -1.04 32.99 -34.77
C LYS A 613 -0.59 31.91 -35.76
N GLY A 614 -1.22 31.83 -36.91
CA GLY A 614 -0.92 30.82 -37.94
C GLY A 614 -1.38 29.40 -37.62
N PHE A 615 -2.26 29.21 -36.60
CA PHE A 615 -2.73 27.92 -36.15
C PHE A 615 -4.24 27.88 -36.02
N ILE A 616 -4.85 26.79 -36.49
CA ILE A 616 -6.26 26.48 -36.28
C ILE A 616 -6.40 25.00 -36.02
N ALA A 617 -7.04 24.66 -34.90
CA ALA A 617 -7.43 23.31 -34.58
C ALA A 617 -8.89 23.24 -34.13
N SER A 618 -9.53 22.10 -34.34
CA SER A 618 -10.89 21.85 -33.87
C SER A 618 -11.08 20.41 -33.45
N GLN A 619 -11.96 20.19 -32.46
CA GLN A 619 -12.34 18.87 -31.99
C GLN A 619 -13.84 18.80 -31.70
N LYS A 620 -14.39 17.58 -31.77
CA LYS A 620 -15.79 17.30 -31.43
C LYS A 620 -15.94 17.00 -29.97
N VAL A 621 -17.00 17.49 -29.36
CA VAL A 621 -17.33 17.25 -27.94
C VAL A 621 -18.81 16.93 -27.81
N LEU A 622 -19.15 15.94 -27.00
CA LEU A 622 -20.51 15.46 -26.80
C LEU A 622 -21.01 15.89 -25.40
N LEU A 623 -22.03 16.75 -25.39
CA LEU A 623 -22.74 17.11 -24.16
C LEU A 623 -23.91 16.15 -23.97
N LEU A 624 -23.96 15.48 -22.83
CA LEU A 624 -25.06 14.64 -22.37
C LEU A 624 -25.65 15.25 -21.09
N LYS A 625 -26.98 15.45 -21.06
CA LYS A 625 -27.72 15.91 -19.86
C LYS A 625 -28.70 14.83 -19.45
#